data_c137f49e16d0a8da32ac74b82a969816
#
_entry.id   c137f49e16d0a8da32ac74b82a969816
#
_cell.length_a   1.000
_cell.length_b   1.000
_cell.length_c   1.000
_cell.angle_alpha   90.00
_cell.angle_beta   90.00
_cell.angle_gamma   90.00
#
_symmetry.space_group_name_H-M   'P 1'
#
loop_
_entity.id
_entity.type
_entity.pdbx_description
1 polymer ?
#
loop_
_entity_poly.entity_id
_entity_poly.type
_entity_poly.pdbx_seq_one_letter_code
_entity_poly.pdbx_strand_id
1 'polypeptide(L)'
;MNLKGRSFLKLLDFTPEEILCFVDRADELKAQKKAGIPHRNHIGKNVALICEKTSTRTRCSFEVAASDLGMHSTFLDPSASQIGKKESIADTARVLGRMYDGIEYRGFEQTIVEDLAKYSGVPVWNGLTNEFHPTQILADIMTIREHFGYLKGIKLTYMGDARYNMGNSLMVICAKMGMHFTACTSRNYFPDPALVEECKKIADETGGTITLTEDAMAGTKGVDVIYTDVWVSMGEPDEVWEERIRELSPYQVTKAIMENAGEQAIFMHCLPAFHDLNTTIGKKISEKFGISEMEVTDEVFESAQSLVFDEAENRMHTIKAVMDLTI
;
A
#
# COMPACT_ATOMS: atom_id res chain seq x y z
N MET A 1 24.06 -4.93 2.45
CA MET A 1 22.99 -5.93 2.67
C MET A 1 22.74 -6.64 1.36
N ASN A 2 22.51 -7.96 1.33
CA ASN A 2 22.26 -8.70 0.09
C ASN A 2 20.78 -9.16 0.07
N LEU A 3 19.98 -8.51 -0.77
CA LEU A 3 18.57 -8.82 -0.96
C LEU A 3 18.28 -9.57 -2.27
N LYS A 4 19.33 -9.84 -3.05
CA LYS A 4 19.23 -10.51 -4.35
C LYS A 4 18.56 -11.89 -4.23
N GLY A 5 17.60 -12.14 -5.09
CA GLY A 5 16.81 -13.36 -5.14
C GLY A 5 15.65 -13.43 -4.14
N ARG A 6 15.51 -12.44 -3.25
CA ARG A 6 14.41 -12.42 -2.27
C ARG A 6 13.11 -11.93 -2.91
N SER A 7 12.02 -12.60 -2.58
CA SER A 7 10.68 -12.13 -2.89
C SER A 7 10.22 -11.06 -1.90
N PHE A 8 9.35 -10.15 -2.35
CA PHE A 8 8.81 -9.04 -1.55
C PHE A 8 7.29 -9.22 -1.39
N LEU A 9 6.89 -10.04 -0.41
CA LEU A 9 5.50 -10.51 -0.25
C LEU A 9 4.74 -9.74 0.84
N LYS A 10 5.38 -9.48 1.96
CA LYS A 10 4.87 -8.72 3.11
C LYS A 10 6.03 -8.16 3.92
N LEU A 11 5.81 -7.04 4.62
CA LEU A 11 6.87 -6.38 5.39
C LEU A 11 7.26 -7.13 6.67
N LEU A 12 6.44 -8.08 7.13
CA LEU A 12 6.80 -9.00 8.21
C LEU A 12 8.06 -9.82 7.90
N ASP A 13 8.31 -10.11 6.61
CA ASP A 13 9.44 -10.94 6.15
C ASP A 13 10.79 -10.19 6.18
N PHE A 14 10.81 -8.90 6.53
CA PHE A 14 11.98 -8.04 6.48
C PHE A 14 12.32 -7.42 7.83
N THR A 15 13.62 -7.23 8.10
CA THR A 15 14.05 -6.45 9.27
C THR A 15 13.86 -4.95 9.03
N PRO A 16 13.85 -4.11 10.09
CA PRO A 16 13.83 -2.67 9.95
C PRO A 16 14.92 -2.12 9.03
N GLU A 17 16.14 -2.64 9.15
CA GLU A 17 17.29 -2.23 8.34
C GLU A 17 17.14 -2.62 6.87
N GLU A 18 16.55 -3.78 6.58
CA GLU A 18 16.23 -4.21 5.21
C GLU A 18 15.17 -3.31 4.57
N ILE A 19 14.15 -2.93 5.34
CA ILE A 19 13.09 -2.01 4.89
C ILE A 19 13.69 -0.63 4.57
N LEU A 20 14.54 -0.10 5.47
CA LEU A 20 15.22 1.17 5.23
C LEU A 20 16.16 1.11 4.02
N CYS A 21 16.81 -0.02 3.77
CA CYS A 21 17.64 -0.22 2.57
C CYS A 21 16.83 -0.03 1.27
N PHE A 22 15.59 -0.51 1.21
CA PHE A 22 14.70 -0.25 0.06
C PHE A 22 14.36 1.24 -0.08
N VAL A 23 14.05 1.91 1.03
CA VAL A 23 13.67 3.33 1.01
C VAL A 23 14.87 4.21 0.66
N ASP A 24 16.06 3.94 1.20
CA ASP A 24 17.30 4.65 0.87
C ASP A 24 17.64 4.50 -0.62
N ARG A 25 17.47 3.28 -1.15
CA ARG A 25 17.67 3.05 -2.59
C ARG A 25 16.65 3.78 -3.45
N ALA A 26 15.41 3.87 -2.98
CA ALA A 26 14.36 4.63 -3.67
C ALA A 26 14.68 6.13 -3.74
N ASP A 27 15.22 6.71 -2.65
CA ASP A 27 15.67 8.11 -2.63
C ASP A 27 16.78 8.37 -3.67
N GLU A 28 17.78 7.48 -3.73
CA GLU A 28 18.85 7.57 -4.74
C GLU A 28 18.31 7.52 -6.17
N LEU A 29 17.43 6.55 -6.45
CA LEU A 29 16.82 6.37 -7.77
C LEU A 29 15.87 7.52 -8.15
N LYS A 30 15.15 8.07 -7.18
CA LYS A 30 14.33 9.28 -7.35
C LYS A 30 15.19 10.49 -7.72
N ALA A 31 16.28 10.69 -6.98
CA ALA A 31 17.23 11.78 -7.24
C ALA A 31 17.89 11.64 -8.63
N GLN A 32 18.32 10.44 -9.00
CA GLN A 32 18.87 10.17 -10.34
C GLN A 32 17.86 10.47 -11.45
N LYS A 33 16.59 10.01 -11.31
CA LYS A 33 15.54 10.28 -12.30
C LYS A 33 15.27 11.79 -12.43
N LYS A 34 15.14 12.51 -11.31
CA LYS A 34 14.93 13.97 -11.32
C LYS A 34 16.11 14.73 -11.95
N ALA A 35 17.32 14.24 -11.80
CA ALA A 35 18.53 14.81 -12.42
C ALA A 35 18.76 14.36 -13.88
N GLY A 36 17.90 13.54 -14.45
CA GLY A 36 18.07 12.99 -15.81
C GLY A 36 19.23 12.01 -15.95
N ILE A 37 19.72 11.45 -14.84
CA ILE A 37 20.83 10.48 -14.84
C ILE A 37 20.28 9.08 -15.15
N PRO A 38 20.73 8.44 -16.27
CA PRO A 38 20.32 7.07 -16.58
C PRO A 38 20.78 6.08 -15.51
N HIS A 39 19.88 5.17 -15.11
CA HIS A 39 20.17 4.13 -14.12
C HIS A 39 19.68 2.74 -14.58
N ARG A 40 20.10 2.35 -15.80
CA ARG A 40 19.72 1.11 -16.49
C ARG A 40 20.51 -0.09 -15.97
N ASN A 41 20.37 -0.41 -14.67
CA ASN A 41 21.19 -1.40 -13.96
C ASN A 41 20.90 -2.85 -14.39
N HIS A 42 19.75 -3.10 -15.03
CA HIS A 42 19.24 -4.44 -15.36
C HIS A 42 18.90 -4.60 -16.85
N ILE A 43 19.79 -4.11 -17.74
CA ILE A 43 19.59 -4.22 -19.20
C ILE A 43 19.42 -5.68 -19.62
N GLY A 44 18.35 -5.95 -20.38
CA GLY A 44 18.06 -7.27 -20.96
C GLY A 44 17.28 -8.20 -20.01
N LYS A 45 16.96 -7.77 -18.80
CA LYS A 45 16.09 -8.50 -17.89
C LYS A 45 14.62 -8.35 -18.29
N ASN A 46 13.81 -9.37 -17.98
CA ASN A 46 12.40 -9.42 -18.33
C ASN A 46 11.57 -9.69 -17.06
N VAL A 47 10.47 -8.98 -16.91
CA VAL A 47 9.56 -9.15 -15.76
C VAL A 47 8.12 -9.37 -16.22
N ALA A 48 7.42 -10.27 -15.54
CA ALA A 48 5.99 -10.52 -15.76
C ALA A 48 5.15 -9.74 -14.75
N LEU A 49 4.06 -9.11 -15.22
CA LEU A 49 3.11 -8.38 -14.40
C LEU A 49 1.74 -9.07 -14.48
N ILE A 50 1.30 -9.70 -13.39
CA ILE A 50 0.05 -10.44 -13.29
C ILE A 50 -0.93 -9.63 -12.44
N CYS A 51 -2.00 -9.09 -13.03
CA CYS A 51 -2.99 -8.28 -12.31
C CYS A 51 -4.38 -8.91 -12.41
N GLU A 52 -4.80 -9.66 -11.41
CA GLU A 52 -6.19 -10.18 -11.30
C GLU A 52 -7.18 -9.09 -10.84
N LYS A 53 -6.70 -8.10 -10.07
CA LYS A 53 -7.42 -6.88 -9.74
C LYS A 53 -6.95 -5.74 -10.64
N THR A 54 -7.89 -4.97 -11.19
CA THR A 54 -7.57 -3.78 -12.01
C THR A 54 -6.68 -2.81 -11.25
N SER A 55 -5.74 -2.20 -11.94
CA SER A 55 -4.82 -1.23 -11.35
C SER A 55 -4.24 -0.29 -12.39
N THR A 56 -4.37 1.02 -12.16
CA THR A 56 -3.65 2.03 -12.93
C THR A 56 -2.27 2.28 -12.32
N ARG A 57 -2.22 2.65 -11.05
CA ARG A 57 -0.97 3.07 -10.38
C ARG A 57 0.06 1.96 -10.25
N THR A 58 -0.33 0.78 -9.77
CA THR A 58 0.61 -0.34 -9.60
C THR A 58 1.20 -0.75 -10.93
N ARG A 59 0.34 -0.96 -11.95
CA ARG A 59 0.79 -1.31 -13.30
C ARG A 59 1.75 -0.27 -13.86
N CYS A 60 1.36 1.01 -13.91
CA CYS A 60 2.21 2.07 -14.42
C CYS A 60 3.53 2.18 -13.64
N SER A 61 3.51 2.02 -12.31
CA SER A 61 4.72 2.07 -11.50
C SER A 61 5.70 0.95 -11.85
N PHE A 62 5.23 -0.29 -12.00
CA PHE A 62 6.09 -1.41 -12.40
C PHE A 62 6.60 -1.26 -13.84
N GLU A 63 5.75 -0.88 -14.80
CA GLU A 63 6.15 -0.70 -16.19
C GLU A 63 7.21 0.40 -16.35
N VAL A 64 7.00 1.57 -15.69
CA VAL A 64 7.96 2.68 -15.72
C VAL A 64 9.24 2.31 -14.96
N ALA A 65 9.13 1.67 -13.80
CA ALA A 65 10.30 1.20 -13.03
C ALA A 65 11.15 0.23 -13.84
N ALA A 66 10.53 -0.77 -14.49
CA ALA A 66 11.22 -1.71 -15.37
C ALA A 66 11.94 -0.99 -16.51
N SER A 67 11.25 -0.08 -17.20
CA SER A 67 11.83 0.72 -18.29
C SER A 67 13.03 1.54 -17.84
N ASP A 68 12.93 2.24 -16.72
CA ASP A 68 14.02 3.04 -16.15
C ASP A 68 15.26 2.18 -15.81
N LEU A 69 15.03 0.96 -15.30
CA LEU A 69 16.09 0.01 -14.99
C LEU A 69 16.67 -0.73 -16.23
N GLY A 70 16.08 -0.52 -17.43
CA GLY A 70 16.51 -1.19 -18.66
C GLY A 70 15.93 -2.60 -18.84
N MET A 71 14.90 -2.94 -18.09
CA MET A 71 14.16 -4.20 -18.21
C MET A 71 13.04 -4.08 -19.23
N HIS A 72 12.55 -5.23 -19.70
CA HIS A 72 11.30 -5.34 -20.44
C HIS A 72 10.20 -5.91 -19.52
N SER A 73 9.00 -5.33 -19.56
CA SER A 73 7.83 -5.82 -18.82
C SER A 73 6.79 -6.42 -19.76
N THR A 74 6.19 -7.54 -19.34
CA THR A 74 5.06 -8.16 -20.03
C THR A 74 3.85 -8.15 -19.09
N PHE A 75 2.80 -7.47 -19.50
CA PHE A 75 1.53 -7.51 -18.78
C PHE A 75 0.74 -8.75 -19.18
N LEU A 76 0.37 -9.55 -18.18
CA LEU A 76 -0.44 -10.76 -18.34
C LEU A 76 -1.86 -10.46 -17.82
N ASP A 77 -2.79 -10.28 -18.77
CA ASP A 77 -4.20 -10.12 -18.46
C ASP A 77 -4.80 -11.48 -18.04
N PRO A 78 -5.39 -11.59 -16.84
CA PRO A 78 -6.02 -12.82 -16.37
C PRO A 78 -7.16 -13.30 -17.26
N SER A 79 -7.86 -12.39 -17.95
CA SER A 79 -8.93 -12.73 -18.89
C SER A 79 -8.38 -13.48 -20.12
N ALA A 80 -7.15 -13.18 -20.52
CA ALA A 80 -6.44 -13.79 -21.64
C ALA A 80 -5.49 -14.92 -21.22
N SER A 81 -5.36 -15.23 -19.93
CA SER A 81 -4.46 -16.25 -19.39
C SER A 81 -5.20 -17.48 -18.88
N GLN A 82 -4.47 -18.58 -18.68
CA GLN A 82 -5.00 -19.82 -18.12
C GLN A 82 -4.73 -19.95 -16.60
N ILE A 83 -4.11 -18.95 -16.00
CA ILE A 83 -3.70 -18.90 -14.58
C ILE A 83 -4.91 -19.17 -13.68
N GLY A 84 -4.79 -20.19 -12.82
CA GLY A 84 -5.86 -20.57 -11.89
C GLY A 84 -7.12 -21.17 -12.54
N LYS A 85 -7.16 -21.33 -13.85
CA LYS A 85 -8.31 -21.91 -14.59
C LYS A 85 -8.03 -23.32 -15.08
N LYS A 86 -7.16 -23.45 -16.09
CA LYS A 86 -6.72 -24.73 -16.65
C LYS A 86 -5.30 -25.10 -16.22
N GLU A 87 -4.58 -24.18 -15.63
CA GLU A 87 -3.22 -24.37 -15.14
C GLU A 87 -3.14 -23.97 -13.66
N SER A 88 -2.48 -24.79 -12.85
CA SER A 88 -2.29 -24.50 -11.43
C SER A 88 -1.35 -23.32 -11.23
N ILE A 89 -1.47 -22.61 -10.10
CA ILE A 89 -0.55 -21.51 -9.75
C ILE A 89 0.89 -22.02 -9.71
N ALA A 90 1.14 -23.22 -9.17
CA ALA A 90 2.46 -23.82 -9.09
C ALA A 90 3.07 -24.09 -10.48
N ASP A 91 2.27 -24.57 -11.44
CA ASP A 91 2.76 -24.84 -12.80
C ASP A 91 2.99 -23.54 -13.57
N THR A 92 2.07 -22.58 -13.47
CA THR A 92 2.28 -21.22 -13.98
C THR A 92 3.57 -20.60 -13.44
N ALA A 93 3.80 -20.69 -12.12
CA ALA A 93 5.01 -20.18 -11.49
C ALA A 93 6.29 -20.79 -12.07
N ARG A 94 6.32 -22.13 -12.25
CA ARG A 94 7.45 -22.84 -12.83
C ARG A 94 7.73 -22.44 -14.28
N VAL A 95 6.67 -22.22 -15.06
CA VAL A 95 6.79 -21.78 -16.46
C VAL A 95 7.33 -20.34 -16.52
N LEU A 96 6.70 -19.42 -15.78
CA LEU A 96 7.09 -18.01 -15.80
C LEU A 96 8.51 -17.80 -15.23
N GLY A 97 8.88 -18.53 -14.18
CA GLY A 97 10.23 -18.47 -13.60
C GLY A 97 11.35 -18.97 -14.51
N ARG A 98 11.02 -19.65 -15.62
CA ARG A 98 11.99 -20.03 -16.67
C ARG A 98 12.06 -19.04 -17.82
N MET A 99 11.11 -18.10 -17.90
CA MET A 99 11.03 -17.08 -18.94
C MET A 99 11.41 -15.69 -18.46
N TYR A 100 11.10 -15.39 -17.19
CA TYR A 100 11.25 -14.08 -16.58
C TYR A 100 12.26 -14.07 -15.44
N ASP A 101 12.84 -12.91 -15.17
CA ASP A 101 13.79 -12.68 -14.08
C ASP A 101 13.09 -12.24 -12.78
N GLY A 102 11.84 -11.87 -12.86
CA GLY A 102 10.99 -11.50 -11.73
C GLY A 102 9.52 -11.46 -12.11
N ILE A 103 8.63 -11.60 -11.11
CA ILE A 103 7.17 -11.67 -11.30
C ILE A 103 6.49 -10.73 -10.31
N GLU A 104 5.65 -9.83 -10.81
CA GLU A 104 4.70 -9.09 -9.98
C GLU A 104 3.36 -9.79 -9.99
N TYR A 105 2.71 -9.83 -8.83
CA TYR A 105 1.34 -10.30 -8.69
C TYR A 105 0.51 -9.29 -7.92
N ARG A 106 -0.65 -8.95 -8.49
CA ARG A 106 -1.71 -8.16 -7.84
C ARG A 106 -3.04 -8.90 -7.97
N GLY A 107 -3.60 -9.32 -6.85
CA GLY A 107 -4.80 -10.14 -6.87
C GLY A 107 -5.54 -10.19 -5.53
N PHE A 108 -6.03 -11.37 -5.19
CA PHE A 108 -6.90 -11.58 -4.04
C PHE A 108 -6.16 -12.21 -2.86
N GLU A 109 -5.85 -13.50 -2.94
CA GLU A 109 -5.35 -14.28 -1.82
C GLU A 109 -3.83 -14.18 -1.67
N GLN A 110 -3.37 -14.00 -0.43
CA GLN A 110 -1.93 -13.98 -0.10
C GLN A 110 -1.25 -15.31 -0.46
N THR A 111 -1.97 -16.42 -0.32
CA THR A 111 -1.46 -17.75 -0.67
C THR A 111 -1.05 -17.87 -2.13
N ILE A 112 -1.70 -17.15 -3.05
CA ILE A 112 -1.35 -17.18 -4.49
C ILE A 112 0.03 -16.56 -4.70
N VAL A 113 0.30 -15.39 -4.13
CA VAL A 113 1.61 -14.74 -4.29
C VAL A 113 2.72 -15.51 -3.57
N GLU A 114 2.41 -16.17 -2.45
CA GLU A 114 3.33 -17.05 -1.73
C GLU A 114 3.64 -18.33 -2.54
N ASP A 115 2.67 -18.95 -3.21
CA ASP A 115 2.89 -20.08 -4.12
C ASP A 115 3.69 -19.66 -5.35
N LEU A 116 3.42 -18.49 -5.95
CA LEU A 116 4.25 -17.97 -7.03
C LEU A 116 5.72 -17.83 -6.58
N ALA A 117 5.98 -17.29 -5.41
CA ALA A 117 7.33 -17.15 -4.86
C ALA A 117 7.99 -18.50 -4.60
N LYS A 118 7.23 -19.46 -4.07
CA LYS A 118 7.72 -20.79 -3.74
C LYS A 118 8.15 -21.62 -4.95
N TYR A 119 7.43 -21.50 -6.06
CA TYR A 119 7.60 -22.40 -7.21
C TYR A 119 8.29 -21.76 -8.42
N SER A 120 8.40 -20.42 -8.50
CA SER A 120 8.98 -19.77 -9.67
C SER A 120 10.52 -19.85 -9.75
N GLY A 121 11.19 -19.83 -8.61
CA GLY A 121 12.66 -19.76 -8.55
C GLY A 121 13.25 -18.38 -8.87
N VAL A 122 12.40 -17.35 -9.01
CA VAL A 122 12.79 -15.95 -9.23
C VAL A 122 12.09 -15.05 -8.21
N PRO A 123 12.56 -13.82 -7.97
CA PRO A 123 11.87 -12.88 -7.08
C PRO A 123 10.42 -12.65 -7.50
N VAL A 124 9.52 -12.67 -6.52
CA VAL A 124 8.10 -12.32 -6.69
C VAL A 124 7.78 -11.12 -5.83
N TRP A 125 7.06 -10.16 -6.41
CA TRP A 125 6.68 -8.92 -5.76
C TRP A 125 5.17 -8.83 -5.60
N ASN A 126 4.72 -8.62 -4.37
CA ASN A 126 3.30 -8.43 -4.06
C ASN A 126 2.87 -6.99 -4.39
N GLY A 127 2.20 -6.82 -5.52
CA GLY A 127 1.57 -5.56 -5.93
C GLY A 127 0.33 -5.19 -5.11
N LEU A 128 -0.40 -6.17 -4.60
CA LEU A 128 -1.49 -6.10 -3.61
C LEU A 128 -2.14 -7.49 -3.48
N THR A 129 -2.47 -7.87 -2.26
CA THR A 129 -3.43 -8.94 -1.92
C THR A 129 -4.53 -8.39 -1.00
N ASN A 130 -5.47 -9.23 -0.59
CA ASN A 130 -6.46 -8.85 0.43
C ASN A 130 -5.81 -8.56 1.79
N GLU A 131 -4.73 -9.27 2.11
CA GLU A 131 -4.07 -9.23 3.41
C GLU A 131 -2.98 -8.16 3.49
N PHE A 132 -2.21 -7.93 2.40
CA PHE A 132 -1.06 -7.00 2.42
C PHE A 132 -0.88 -6.22 1.13
N HIS A 133 -0.34 -4.99 1.29
CA HIS A 133 0.06 -4.12 0.17
C HIS A 133 1.45 -3.51 0.40
N PRO A 134 2.51 -4.33 0.47
CA PRO A 134 3.83 -3.88 0.91
C PRO A 134 4.46 -2.80 0.02
N THR A 135 4.17 -2.81 -1.30
CA THR A 135 4.68 -1.80 -2.23
C THR A 135 4.07 -0.42 -2.01
N GLN A 136 2.83 -0.33 -1.52
CA GLN A 136 2.23 0.94 -1.10
C GLN A 136 2.95 1.47 0.14
N ILE A 137 3.14 0.62 1.13
CA ILE A 137 3.67 1.02 2.44
C ILE A 137 5.12 1.53 2.36
N LEU A 138 5.95 1.01 1.45
CA LEU A 138 7.26 1.61 1.23
C LEU A 138 7.16 3.06 0.73
N ALA A 139 6.20 3.36 -0.15
CA ALA A 139 5.96 4.71 -0.62
C ALA A 139 5.44 5.62 0.50
N ASP A 140 4.58 5.07 1.35
CA ASP A 140 4.02 5.81 2.48
C ASP A 140 5.11 6.26 3.44
N ILE A 141 5.98 5.34 3.90
CA ILE A 141 7.09 5.70 4.80
C ILE A 141 8.17 6.55 4.12
N MET A 142 8.39 6.38 2.83
CA MET A 142 9.26 7.29 2.06
C MET A 142 8.69 8.71 2.10
N THR A 143 7.39 8.89 1.84
CA THR A 143 6.70 10.18 1.85
C THR A 143 6.72 10.81 3.25
N ILE A 144 6.42 10.03 4.29
CA ILE A 144 6.51 10.48 5.68
C ILE A 144 7.94 10.94 6.01
N ARG A 145 8.96 10.16 5.63
CA ARG A 145 10.37 10.52 5.86
C ARG A 145 10.80 11.75 5.07
N GLU A 146 10.34 11.91 3.84
CA GLU A 146 10.61 13.12 3.04
C GLU A 146 10.03 14.38 3.71
N HIS A 147 8.85 14.27 4.32
CA HIS A 147 8.18 15.39 4.97
C HIS A 147 8.77 15.73 6.35
N PHE A 148 8.91 14.75 7.23
CA PHE A 148 9.32 14.96 8.62
C PHE A 148 10.83 14.83 8.85
N GLY A 149 11.57 14.15 7.96
CA GLY A 149 13.01 13.86 8.11
C GLY A 149 13.30 12.60 8.93
N TYR A 150 12.32 11.97 9.56
CA TYR A 150 12.47 10.78 10.40
C TYR A 150 11.20 9.92 10.37
N LEU A 151 11.28 8.70 10.92
CA LEU A 151 10.15 7.77 11.06
C LEU A 151 9.86 7.45 12.54
N LYS A 152 10.90 7.13 13.32
CA LYS A 152 10.74 6.69 14.71
C LYS A 152 9.99 7.73 15.54
N GLY A 153 8.93 7.29 16.23
CA GLY A 153 8.09 8.13 17.07
C GLY A 153 6.97 8.89 16.33
N ILE A 154 6.91 8.83 14.99
CA ILE A 154 5.77 9.36 14.22
C ILE A 154 4.48 8.66 14.66
N LYS A 155 3.44 9.43 14.85
CA LYS A 155 2.10 8.96 15.21
C LYS A 155 1.23 8.93 13.96
N LEU A 156 0.82 7.74 13.55
CA LEU A 156 -0.05 7.53 12.40
C LEU A 156 -1.40 6.96 12.87
N THR A 157 -2.48 7.63 12.49
CA THR A 157 -3.83 7.14 12.68
C THR A 157 -4.45 6.75 11.36
N TYR A 158 -4.87 5.47 11.27
CA TYR A 158 -5.66 4.96 10.16
C TYR A 158 -7.15 5.03 10.49
N MET A 159 -7.95 5.66 9.62
CA MET A 159 -9.39 5.82 9.76
C MET A 159 -10.11 5.07 8.64
N GLY A 160 -11.00 4.12 8.96
CA GLY A 160 -11.72 3.32 7.98
C GLY A 160 -11.67 1.82 8.28
N ASP A 161 -11.82 0.97 7.26
CA ASP A 161 -11.78 -0.48 7.42
C ASP A 161 -10.34 -1.00 7.58
N ALA A 162 -9.94 -1.29 8.81
CA ALA A 162 -8.58 -1.72 9.14
C ALA A 162 -8.36 -3.25 9.05
N ARG A 163 -9.35 -4.03 8.61
CA ARG A 163 -9.26 -5.51 8.53
C ARG A 163 -8.44 -6.03 7.36
N TYR A 164 -8.22 -5.20 6.34
CA TYR A 164 -7.62 -5.58 5.06
C TYR A 164 -6.20 -5.03 4.89
N ASN A 165 -5.71 -5.11 3.67
CA ASN A 165 -4.31 -4.89 3.31
C ASN A 165 -3.71 -3.56 3.79
N MET A 166 -4.43 -2.44 3.72
CA MET A 166 -3.89 -1.14 4.15
C MET A 166 -3.77 -1.05 5.66
N GLY A 167 -4.84 -1.39 6.41
CA GLY A 167 -4.79 -1.41 7.88
C GLY A 167 -3.71 -2.36 8.40
N ASN A 168 -3.65 -3.58 7.86
CA ASN A 168 -2.65 -4.57 8.22
C ASN A 168 -1.23 -4.10 7.92
N SER A 169 -0.99 -3.62 6.72
CA SER A 169 0.37 -3.26 6.27
C SER A 169 0.89 -1.99 6.96
N LEU A 170 0.03 -0.99 7.21
CA LEU A 170 0.38 0.21 8.00
C LEU A 170 0.69 -0.14 9.46
N MET A 171 -0.09 -1.04 10.07
CA MET A 171 0.17 -1.53 11.42
C MET A 171 1.53 -2.23 11.51
N VAL A 172 1.83 -3.11 10.57
CA VAL A 172 3.11 -3.83 10.50
C VAL A 172 4.29 -2.87 10.36
N ILE A 173 4.21 -1.90 9.44
CA ILE A 173 5.33 -0.98 9.22
C ILE A 173 5.55 -0.05 10.40
N CYS A 174 4.49 0.44 11.02
CA CYS A 174 4.61 1.27 12.22
C CYS A 174 5.29 0.50 13.36
N ALA A 175 4.90 -0.77 13.57
CA ALA A 175 5.56 -1.64 14.54
C ALA A 175 7.05 -1.82 14.22
N LYS A 176 7.41 -2.08 12.95
CA LYS A 176 8.80 -2.29 12.52
C LYS A 176 9.67 -1.03 12.63
N MET A 177 9.11 0.15 12.34
CA MET A 177 9.87 1.43 12.31
C MET A 177 9.87 2.18 13.66
N GLY A 178 9.28 1.61 14.71
CA GLY A 178 9.17 2.29 16.00
C GLY A 178 8.24 3.51 15.95
N MET A 179 7.24 3.48 15.06
CA MET A 179 6.16 4.44 14.94
C MET A 179 4.98 4.05 15.83
N HIS A 180 4.09 4.98 16.10
CA HIS A 180 2.86 4.74 16.87
C HIS A 180 1.68 4.61 15.91
N PHE A 181 1.04 3.44 15.87
CA PHE A 181 -0.11 3.17 15.03
C PHE A 181 -1.40 3.19 15.84
N THR A 182 -2.42 3.87 15.33
CA THR A 182 -3.78 3.82 15.85
C THR A 182 -4.75 3.41 14.75
N ALA A 183 -5.44 2.27 14.91
CA ALA A 183 -6.63 1.98 14.13
C ALA A 183 -7.84 2.66 14.79
N CYS A 184 -8.34 3.71 14.17
CA CYS A 184 -9.45 4.52 14.63
C CYS A 184 -10.68 4.25 13.77
N THR A 185 -11.53 3.32 14.24
CA THR A 185 -12.69 2.82 13.48
C THR A 185 -13.67 2.10 14.41
N SER A 186 -14.85 1.72 13.90
CA SER A 186 -15.77 0.83 14.62
C SER A 186 -15.08 -0.51 14.91
N ARG A 187 -15.34 -1.11 16.08
CA ARG A 187 -14.74 -2.40 16.49
C ARG A 187 -14.97 -3.54 15.51
N ASN A 188 -16.02 -3.46 14.69
CA ASN A 188 -16.32 -4.44 13.65
C ASN A 188 -15.29 -4.42 12.49
N TYR A 189 -14.47 -3.38 12.44
CA TYR A 189 -13.47 -3.12 11.40
C TYR A 189 -12.04 -3.07 11.95
N PHE A 190 -11.80 -3.53 13.18
CA PHE A 190 -10.46 -3.68 13.72
C PHE A 190 -9.68 -4.79 12.99
N PRO A 191 -8.35 -4.69 12.92
CA PRO A 191 -7.49 -5.74 12.36
C PRO A 191 -7.65 -7.07 13.09
N ASP A 192 -7.20 -8.15 12.45
CA ASP A 192 -7.18 -9.48 13.07
C ASP A 192 -6.42 -9.46 14.41
N PRO A 193 -7.01 -9.99 15.52
CA PRO A 193 -6.38 -9.95 16.82
C PRO A 193 -5.01 -10.65 16.89
N ALA A 194 -4.77 -11.70 16.11
CA ALA A 194 -3.49 -12.40 16.11
C ALA A 194 -2.39 -11.52 15.49
N LEU A 195 -2.71 -10.81 14.40
CA LEU A 195 -1.80 -9.85 13.79
C LEU A 195 -1.54 -8.64 14.70
N VAL A 196 -2.57 -8.16 15.40
CA VAL A 196 -2.42 -7.08 16.41
C VAL A 196 -1.42 -7.47 17.48
N GLU A 197 -1.54 -8.68 18.04
CA GLU A 197 -0.63 -9.16 19.09
C GLU A 197 0.81 -9.40 18.56
N GLU A 198 0.96 -9.85 17.33
CA GLU A 198 2.27 -9.94 16.68
C GLU A 198 2.90 -8.55 16.50
N CYS A 199 2.14 -7.59 16.01
CA CYS A 199 2.61 -6.21 15.82
C CYS A 199 2.94 -5.52 17.16
N LYS A 200 2.19 -5.77 18.23
CA LYS A 200 2.52 -5.25 19.57
C LYS A 200 3.88 -5.75 20.06
N LYS A 201 4.18 -7.04 19.89
CA LYS A 201 5.48 -7.60 20.27
C LYS A 201 6.62 -6.93 19.49
N ILE A 202 6.45 -6.72 18.18
CA ILE A 202 7.44 -6.02 17.35
C ILE A 202 7.58 -4.56 17.82
N ALA A 203 6.47 -3.89 18.11
CA ALA A 203 6.45 -2.51 18.58
C ALA A 203 7.17 -2.34 19.93
N ASP A 204 7.00 -3.28 20.85
CA ASP A 204 7.71 -3.29 22.13
C ASP A 204 9.23 -3.32 21.96
N GLU A 205 9.73 -4.05 20.95
CA GLU A 205 11.17 -4.13 20.65
C GLU A 205 11.72 -2.87 19.97
N THR A 206 10.90 -2.19 19.14
CA THR A 206 11.32 -1.02 18.36
C THR A 206 11.05 0.32 19.04
N GLY A 207 10.17 0.32 20.05
CA GLY A 207 9.72 1.51 20.79
C GLY A 207 8.47 2.16 20.19
N GLY A 208 7.72 1.45 19.35
CA GLY A 208 6.42 1.87 18.83
C GLY A 208 5.26 1.48 19.75
N THR A 209 4.03 1.76 19.31
CA THR A 209 2.80 1.30 19.99
C THR A 209 1.70 0.98 18.98
N ILE A 210 0.82 0.03 19.33
CA ILE A 210 -0.35 -0.33 18.54
C ILE A 210 -1.59 -0.09 19.39
N THR A 211 -2.48 0.79 18.93
CA THR A 211 -3.71 1.19 19.62
C THR A 211 -4.94 0.95 18.72
N LEU A 212 -6.03 0.51 19.33
CA LEU A 212 -7.33 0.39 18.67
C LEU A 212 -8.33 1.27 19.41
N THR A 213 -9.10 2.10 18.71
CA THR A 213 -10.10 2.98 19.33
C THR A 213 -11.31 3.22 18.44
N GLU A 214 -12.47 3.37 19.07
CA GLU A 214 -13.71 3.80 18.41
C GLU A 214 -13.95 5.31 18.57
N ASP A 215 -13.13 6.01 19.35
CA ASP A 215 -13.24 7.45 19.57
C ASP A 215 -12.39 8.21 18.54
N ALA A 216 -13.06 8.81 17.54
CA ALA A 216 -12.41 9.52 16.45
C ALA A 216 -11.58 10.71 16.96
N MET A 217 -12.07 11.46 17.95
CA MET A 217 -11.37 12.63 18.46
C MET A 217 -10.18 12.23 19.35
N ALA A 218 -10.31 11.19 20.16
CA ALA A 218 -9.18 10.69 20.95
C ALA A 218 -8.11 10.05 20.06
N GLY A 219 -8.52 9.29 19.03
CA GLY A 219 -7.62 8.59 18.11
C GLY A 219 -6.83 9.51 17.15
N THR A 220 -7.30 10.73 16.93
CA THR A 220 -6.66 11.68 16.00
C THR A 220 -5.98 12.87 16.69
N LYS A 221 -6.07 12.96 18.02
CA LYS A 221 -5.53 14.09 18.77
C LYS A 221 -4.00 14.17 18.72
N GLY A 222 -3.47 15.22 18.11
CA GLY A 222 -2.03 15.51 18.09
C GLY A 222 -1.21 14.41 17.39
N VAL A 223 -1.77 13.77 16.35
CA VAL A 223 -1.05 12.82 15.52
C VAL A 223 -0.38 13.49 14.34
N ASP A 224 0.65 12.87 13.79
CA ASP A 224 1.44 13.44 12.69
C ASP A 224 0.85 13.09 11.32
N VAL A 225 0.23 11.92 11.20
CA VAL A 225 -0.30 11.40 9.95
C VAL A 225 -1.73 10.90 10.15
N ILE A 226 -2.66 11.41 9.34
CA ILE A 226 -4.00 10.84 9.16
C ILE A 226 -4.01 10.09 7.83
N TYR A 227 -4.33 8.80 7.89
CA TYR A 227 -4.42 7.93 6.73
C TYR A 227 -5.81 7.34 6.59
N THR A 228 -6.36 7.27 5.39
CA THR A 228 -7.61 6.55 5.11
C THR A 228 -7.56 5.81 3.76
N ASP A 229 -8.54 4.97 3.52
CA ASP A 229 -8.76 4.25 2.26
C ASP A 229 -10.26 4.16 2.00
N VAL A 230 -10.64 3.80 0.79
CA VAL A 230 -12.05 3.63 0.41
C VAL A 230 -12.79 2.70 1.37
N TRP A 231 -14.04 3.03 1.70
CA TRP A 231 -14.84 2.22 2.64
C TRP A 231 -15.25 0.86 2.07
N VAL A 232 -15.32 0.74 0.76
CA VAL A 232 -15.63 -0.52 0.06
C VAL A 232 -14.51 -0.83 -0.92
N SER A 233 -13.82 -1.94 -0.67
CA SER A 233 -12.69 -2.37 -1.48
C SER A 233 -13.12 -2.92 -2.85
N MET A 234 -12.22 -2.87 -3.82
CA MET A 234 -12.46 -3.45 -5.14
C MET A 234 -12.76 -4.95 -5.04
N GLY A 235 -13.89 -5.35 -5.62
CA GLY A 235 -14.37 -6.74 -5.62
C GLY A 235 -15.35 -7.07 -4.52
N GLU A 236 -15.63 -6.15 -3.58
CA GLU A 236 -16.73 -6.31 -2.64
C GLU A 236 -18.09 -6.05 -3.34
N PRO A 237 -19.16 -6.73 -2.93
CA PRO A 237 -20.48 -6.57 -3.53
C PRO A 237 -21.12 -5.23 -3.18
N ASP A 238 -22.00 -4.71 -4.07
CA ASP A 238 -22.67 -3.41 -3.88
C ASP A 238 -23.58 -3.37 -2.62
N GLU A 239 -23.97 -4.51 -2.09
CA GLU A 239 -24.84 -4.65 -0.92
C GLU A 239 -24.17 -4.18 0.38
N VAL A 240 -22.84 -4.19 0.46
CA VAL A 240 -22.12 -3.78 1.65
C VAL A 240 -22.08 -2.26 1.87
N TRP A 241 -22.37 -1.45 0.85
CA TRP A 241 -22.28 0.01 0.92
C TRP A 241 -23.10 0.64 2.05
N GLU A 242 -24.35 0.18 2.23
CA GLU A 242 -25.23 0.75 3.26
C GLU A 242 -24.66 0.55 4.67
N GLU A 243 -24.17 -0.66 4.96
CA GLU A 243 -23.54 -0.98 6.23
C GLU A 243 -22.23 -0.17 6.41
N ARG A 244 -21.38 -0.11 5.37
CA ARG A 244 -20.13 0.63 5.43
C ARG A 244 -20.34 2.12 5.68
N ILE A 245 -21.25 2.74 4.97
CA ILE A 245 -21.62 4.14 5.17
C ILE A 245 -22.06 4.37 6.62
N ARG A 246 -22.98 3.55 7.12
CA ARG A 246 -23.49 3.68 8.48
C ARG A 246 -22.38 3.55 9.54
N GLU A 247 -21.52 2.55 9.42
CA GLU A 247 -20.49 2.22 10.40
C GLU A 247 -19.26 3.12 10.30
N LEU A 248 -18.89 3.58 9.10
CA LEU A 248 -17.64 4.30 8.85
C LEU A 248 -17.82 5.82 8.70
N SER A 249 -19.03 6.34 8.49
CA SER A 249 -19.26 7.80 8.43
C SER A 249 -18.74 8.57 9.65
N PRO A 250 -18.77 8.05 10.90
CA PRO A 250 -18.16 8.73 12.03
C PRO A 250 -16.64 8.88 11.95
N TYR A 251 -16.00 8.14 11.04
CA TYR A 251 -14.55 8.10 10.82
C TYR A 251 -14.15 8.75 9.49
N GLN A 252 -15.03 9.53 8.87
CA GLN A 252 -14.69 10.35 7.70
C GLN A 252 -13.60 11.36 8.07
N VAL A 253 -12.56 11.47 7.24
CA VAL A 253 -11.52 12.48 7.45
C VAL A 253 -12.03 13.83 6.98
N THR A 254 -12.35 14.68 7.94
CA THR A 254 -12.87 16.03 7.77
C THR A 254 -11.84 17.07 8.23
N LYS A 255 -12.10 18.34 7.90
CA LYS A 255 -11.29 19.45 8.42
C LYS A 255 -11.17 19.43 9.95
N ALA A 256 -12.25 19.14 10.68
CA ALA A 256 -12.23 19.04 12.14
C ALA A 256 -11.28 17.95 12.64
N ILE A 257 -11.17 16.82 11.95
CA ILE A 257 -10.21 15.75 12.23
C ILE A 257 -8.77 16.27 12.00
N MET A 258 -8.51 16.95 10.88
CA MET A 258 -7.18 17.50 10.61
C MET A 258 -6.79 18.60 11.59
N GLU A 259 -7.71 19.47 11.98
CA GLU A 259 -7.49 20.47 13.03
C GLU A 259 -7.18 19.85 14.39
N ASN A 260 -7.85 18.72 14.74
CA ASN A 260 -7.58 17.98 15.98
C ASN A 260 -6.21 17.28 15.95
N ALA A 261 -5.76 16.82 14.79
CA ALA A 261 -4.40 16.30 14.61
C ALA A 261 -3.34 17.41 14.73
N GLY A 262 -3.58 18.57 14.15
CA GLY A 262 -2.74 19.76 14.25
C GLY A 262 -2.30 20.30 12.90
N GLU A 263 -1.76 21.53 12.91
CA GLU A 263 -1.36 22.24 11.68
C GLU A 263 -0.23 21.56 10.91
N GLN A 264 0.62 20.77 11.58
CA GLN A 264 1.75 20.05 10.97
C GLN A 264 1.36 18.64 10.53
N ALA A 265 0.15 18.18 10.84
CA ALA A 265 -0.30 16.86 10.42
C ALA A 265 -0.48 16.79 8.91
N ILE A 266 -0.13 15.64 8.32
CA ILE A 266 -0.35 15.38 6.89
C ILE A 266 -1.50 14.39 6.70
N PHE A 267 -2.17 14.52 5.55
CA PHE A 267 -3.18 13.60 5.08
C PHE A 267 -2.60 12.70 3.99
N MET A 268 -2.84 11.40 4.08
CA MET A 268 -2.38 10.40 3.12
C MET A 268 -3.52 9.43 2.73
N HIS A 269 -3.43 8.91 1.50
CA HIS A 269 -4.42 8.00 0.92
C HIS A 269 -3.82 7.24 -0.27
N CYS A 270 -3.93 5.92 -0.30
CA CYS A 270 -3.35 5.09 -1.37
C CYS A 270 -3.98 5.30 -2.75
N LEU A 271 -5.09 6.01 -2.84
CA LEU A 271 -5.90 6.21 -4.05
C LEU A 271 -6.42 4.90 -4.69
N PRO A 272 -7.62 4.92 -5.32
CA PRO A 272 -8.49 6.07 -5.58
C PRO A 272 -9.21 6.54 -4.33
N ALA A 273 -9.67 7.80 -4.29
CA ALA A 273 -10.46 8.38 -3.22
C ALA A 273 -11.84 8.81 -3.73
N PHE A 274 -12.85 8.73 -2.86
CA PHE A 274 -14.20 9.21 -3.14
C PHE A 274 -14.50 10.51 -2.37
N HIS A 275 -13.79 11.56 -2.75
CA HIS A 275 -13.89 12.89 -2.13
C HIS A 275 -14.83 13.83 -2.87
N ASP A 276 -15.28 13.46 -4.10
CA ASP A 276 -16.14 14.27 -4.94
C ASP A 276 -17.09 13.40 -5.82
N LEU A 277 -17.86 14.07 -6.71
CA LEU A 277 -18.76 13.44 -7.65
C LEU A 277 -18.20 13.25 -9.07
N ASN A 278 -16.89 13.40 -9.27
CA ASN A 278 -16.28 13.30 -10.60
C ASN A 278 -16.07 11.86 -11.08
N THR A 279 -16.40 10.86 -10.25
CA THR A 279 -16.29 9.44 -10.60
C THR A 279 -17.68 8.83 -10.87
N THR A 280 -17.74 7.80 -11.72
CA THR A 280 -18.99 7.06 -12.00
C THR A 280 -19.55 6.40 -10.73
N ILE A 281 -18.67 5.83 -9.90
CA ILE A 281 -19.09 5.18 -8.65
C ILE A 281 -19.56 6.23 -7.64
N GLY A 282 -18.85 7.35 -7.48
CA GLY A 282 -19.24 8.44 -6.59
C GLY A 282 -20.63 8.97 -6.91
N LYS A 283 -20.95 9.19 -8.20
CA LYS A 283 -22.28 9.58 -8.64
C LYS A 283 -23.35 8.55 -8.29
N LYS A 284 -23.10 7.26 -8.58
CA LYS A 284 -24.04 6.16 -8.27
C LYS A 284 -24.35 6.08 -6.77
N ILE A 285 -23.31 6.21 -5.93
CA ILE A 285 -23.48 6.16 -4.48
C ILE A 285 -24.21 7.41 -3.96
N SER A 286 -23.89 8.58 -4.50
CA SER A 286 -24.60 9.82 -4.16
C SER A 286 -26.11 9.76 -4.53
N GLU A 287 -26.43 9.25 -5.70
CA GLU A 287 -27.82 9.06 -6.13
C GLU A 287 -28.58 8.10 -5.19
N LYS A 288 -27.92 7.05 -4.70
CA LYS A 288 -28.54 6.03 -3.85
C LYS A 288 -28.63 6.42 -2.37
N PHE A 289 -27.59 7.07 -1.84
CA PHE A 289 -27.42 7.31 -0.39
C PHE A 289 -27.40 8.78 -0.01
N GLY A 290 -27.39 9.72 -0.97
CA GLY A 290 -27.44 11.16 -0.71
C GLY A 290 -26.14 11.75 -0.16
N ILE A 291 -25.01 11.07 -0.32
CA ILE A 291 -23.68 11.53 0.12
C ILE A 291 -22.80 11.87 -1.09
N SER A 292 -22.04 12.95 -1.01
CA SER A 292 -21.15 13.42 -2.08
C SER A 292 -19.67 13.15 -1.81
N GLU A 293 -19.31 12.95 -0.56
CA GLU A 293 -17.96 12.69 -0.05
C GLU A 293 -18.03 11.50 0.89
N MET A 294 -17.08 10.58 0.81
CA MET A 294 -17.11 9.33 1.57
C MET A 294 -16.03 9.32 2.66
N GLU A 295 -14.91 8.63 2.44
CA GLU A 295 -13.86 8.45 3.44
C GLU A 295 -13.10 9.74 3.78
N VAL A 296 -13.11 10.72 2.89
CA VAL A 296 -12.48 12.03 3.07
C VAL A 296 -13.30 13.11 2.38
N THR A 297 -13.30 14.33 2.96
CA THR A 297 -13.90 15.50 2.32
C THR A 297 -13.00 16.10 1.26
N ASP A 298 -13.58 16.72 0.23
CA ASP A 298 -12.83 17.40 -0.84
C ASP A 298 -11.92 18.51 -0.29
N GLU A 299 -12.40 19.25 0.73
CA GLU A 299 -11.61 20.29 1.41
C GLU A 299 -10.31 19.73 2.00
N VAL A 300 -10.29 18.53 2.56
CA VAL A 300 -9.09 17.89 3.09
C VAL A 300 -8.24 17.33 1.96
N PHE A 301 -8.85 16.66 1.02
CA PHE A 301 -8.16 16.02 -0.11
C PHE A 301 -7.35 17.02 -0.94
N GLU A 302 -7.91 18.21 -1.18
CA GLU A 302 -7.28 19.30 -1.96
C GLU A 302 -6.48 20.30 -1.08
N SER A 303 -6.35 20.02 0.22
CA SER A 303 -5.63 20.92 1.13
C SER A 303 -4.11 20.84 0.98
N ALA A 304 -3.41 21.85 1.52
CA ALA A 304 -1.95 21.84 1.58
C ALA A 304 -1.35 20.77 2.51
N GLN A 305 -2.16 20.17 3.38
CA GLN A 305 -1.75 19.04 4.23
C GLN A 305 -1.82 17.69 3.50
N SER A 306 -2.44 17.62 2.33
CA SER A 306 -2.59 16.41 1.53
C SER A 306 -1.32 16.10 0.74
N LEU A 307 -0.73 14.93 0.95
CA LEU A 307 0.45 14.44 0.24
C LEU A 307 0.15 13.24 -0.67
N VAL A 308 -1.11 13.04 -1.04
CA VAL A 308 -1.57 11.86 -1.78
C VAL A 308 -0.91 11.69 -3.15
N PHE A 309 -0.53 12.78 -3.83
CA PHE A 309 0.13 12.72 -5.14
C PHE A 309 1.64 12.51 -5.02
N ASP A 310 2.30 13.04 -3.98
CA ASP A 310 3.70 12.74 -3.65
C ASP A 310 3.85 11.27 -3.26
N GLU A 311 2.93 10.76 -2.46
CA GLU A 311 2.79 9.35 -2.11
C GLU A 311 2.63 8.47 -3.36
N ALA A 312 1.74 8.85 -4.27
CA ALA A 312 1.52 8.12 -5.52
C ALA A 312 2.76 8.14 -6.44
N GLU A 313 3.51 9.24 -6.52
CA GLU A 313 4.79 9.31 -7.23
C GLU A 313 5.81 8.35 -6.60
N ASN A 314 5.92 8.35 -5.26
CA ASN A 314 6.89 7.53 -4.54
C ASN A 314 6.68 6.03 -4.74
N ARG A 315 5.46 5.58 -5.08
CA ARG A 315 5.20 4.19 -5.50
C ARG A 315 6.12 3.70 -6.61
N MET A 316 6.32 4.51 -7.63
CA MET A 316 7.21 4.16 -8.74
C MET A 316 8.66 4.04 -8.27
N HIS A 317 9.13 4.92 -7.41
CA HIS A 317 10.51 4.92 -6.93
C HIS A 317 10.80 3.76 -5.98
N THR A 318 9.89 3.46 -5.06
CA THR A 318 10.05 2.33 -4.12
C THR A 318 9.92 0.98 -4.81
N ILE A 319 8.98 0.83 -5.76
CA ILE A 319 8.89 -0.37 -6.61
C ILE A 319 10.19 -0.57 -7.41
N LYS A 320 10.73 0.51 -7.98
CA LYS A 320 12.02 0.47 -8.69
C LYS A 320 13.14 -0.02 -7.78
N ALA A 321 13.21 0.46 -6.54
CA ALA A 321 14.22 0.02 -5.58
C ALA A 321 14.06 -1.46 -5.20
N VAL A 322 12.82 -1.93 -5.01
CA VAL A 322 12.54 -3.36 -4.76
C VAL A 322 13.04 -4.21 -5.92
N MET A 323 12.71 -3.85 -7.16
CA MET A 323 13.17 -4.58 -8.34
C MET A 323 14.70 -4.54 -8.47
N ASP A 324 15.31 -3.38 -8.27
CA ASP A 324 16.76 -3.17 -8.41
C ASP A 324 17.59 -3.99 -7.40
N LEU A 325 17.10 -4.11 -6.16
CA LEU A 325 17.80 -4.81 -5.09
C LEU A 325 17.56 -6.32 -5.05
N THR A 326 16.50 -6.80 -5.69
CA THR A 326 16.10 -8.22 -5.62
C THR A 326 16.42 -9.02 -6.88
N ILE A 327 16.59 -8.41 -8.03
CA ILE A 327 17.07 -9.06 -9.29
C ILE A 327 18.63 -9.09 -9.37
#